data_f404b69327fa9b2cad669449087e0689
#
_entry.id   f404b69327fa9b2cad669449087e0689
#
_cell.length_a   1.000
_cell.length_b   1.000
_cell.length_c   1.000
_cell.angle_alpha   90.00
_cell.angle_beta   90.00
_cell.angle_gamma   90.00
#
_symmetry.space_group_name_H-M   'P 1'
#
loop_
_entity.id
_entity.type
_entity.pdbx_description
1 polymer ?
#
loop_
_entity_poly.entity_id
_entity_poly.type
_entity_poly.pdbx_seq_one_letter_code
_entity_poly.pdbx_strand_id
1 'polypeptide(L)'
;MSQYTQGSKRRQKKPKPIHTAEEFGLDVLSSEDDLFRWFLLAYLLGKPIQSTVAANTWKLFIERKVDTPWAIADMPYRTLVGILHEGKYTRYQEVASRSLQTCMGQLIRDYEGSLMIMIESSYDEDEFSKRLQKLYGVGPKTAEIIMRETEEYFARRVE
;
A
#
# COMPACT_ATOMS: atom_id res chain seq x y z
N MET A 1 -14.38 39.74 15.39
CA MET A 1 -14.28 39.25 14.93
C MET A 1 -13.93 38.61 14.67
N SER A 2 -14.32 38.39 14.56
CA SER A 2 -14.11 37.68 14.18
C SER A 2 -14.34 36.97 13.86
N GLN A 3 -14.78 36.69 13.79
CA GLN A 3 -14.93 35.91 13.34
C GLN A 3 -14.59 35.53 12.45
N TYR A 4 -14.50 35.65 12.27
CA TYR A 4 -14.04 35.09 11.42
C TYR A 4 -13.36 34.53 11.45
N THR A 5 -13.36 34.51 11.85
CA THR A 5 -12.58 33.90 11.77
C THR A 5 -12.48 32.99 12.02
N GLN A 6 -13.20 32.58 12.35
CA GLN A 6 -13.18 31.58 12.41
C GLN A 6 -13.31 30.96 11.49
N GLY A 7 -13.68 31.18 11.21
CA GLY A 7 -13.83 30.38 10.29
C GLY A 7 -12.91 29.86 9.65
N SER A 8 -12.44 30.06 9.50
CA SER A 8 -11.57 29.41 8.98
C SER A 8 -10.73 28.70 9.75
N LYS A 9 -10.94 28.63 10.70
CA LYS A 9 -10.25 27.81 11.36
C LYS A 9 -10.72 26.67 11.46
N ARG A 10 -11.52 26.66 11.12
CA ARG A 10 -11.75 25.67 10.90
C ARG A 10 -11.50 25.16 10.21
N ARG A 11 -11.65 25.61 9.90
CA ARG A 11 -11.28 25.07 9.20
C ARG A 11 -10.11 24.78 9.21
N GLN A 12 -9.82 25.02 9.97
CA GLN A 12 -8.71 24.56 10.06
C GLN A 12 -8.84 23.27 10.08
N LYS A 13 -8.74 22.95 9.36
CA LYS A 13 -8.97 21.69 9.28
C LYS A 13 -8.02 20.90 10.00
N LYS A 14 -8.40 19.81 10.56
CA LYS A 14 -7.53 18.92 11.17
C LYS A 14 -6.61 18.33 10.19
N PRO A 15 -5.37 18.13 10.52
CA PRO A 15 -4.47 17.42 9.61
C PRO A 15 -5.00 16.01 9.45
N LYS A 16 -4.81 15.44 8.28
CA LYS A 16 -5.19 14.09 8.05
C LYS A 16 -4.38 13.16 8.89
N PRO A 17 -4.98 12.10 9.42
CA PRO A 17 -4.21 11.13 10.18
C PRO A 17 -3.14 10.50 9.28
N ILE A 18 -1.98 10.27 9.85
CA ILE A 18 -0.92 9.56 9.17
C ILE A 18 -1.03 8.10 9.59
N HIS A 19 -1.32 7.24 8.63
CA HIS A 19 -1.42 5.82 8.92
C HIS A 19 -0.03 5.23 9.05
N THR A 20 0.15 4.38 10.04
CA THR A 20 1.42 3.70 10.28
C THR A 20 1.18 2.20 10.29
N ALA A 21 2.24 1.45 10.02
CA ALA A 21 2.16 0.00 10.04
C ALA A 21 1.79 -0.51 11.42
N GLU A 22 2.30 0.12 12.46
CA GLU A 22 2.03 -0.30 13.82
C GLU A 22 0.55 -0.21 14.14
N GLU A 23 -0.11 0.80 13.62
CA GLU A 23 -1.54 0.99 13.80
C GLU A 23 -2.35 -0.21 13.32
N PHE A 24 -1.82 -0.94 12.33
CA PHE A 24 -2.48 -2.10 11.75
C PHE A 24 -1.88 -3.42 12.23
N GLY A 25 -1.06 -3.36 13.28
CA GLY A 25 -0.50 -4.56 13.87
C GLY A 25 0.66 -5.16 13.09
N LEU A 26 1.30 -4.37 12.22
CA LEU A 26 2.37 -4.86 11.38
C LEU A 26 3.74 -4.47 11.90
N ASP A 27 4.69 -5.39 11.74
CA ASP A 27 6.09 -5.16 12.09
C ASP A 27 6.91 -5.26 10.81
N VAL A 28 6.95 -4.17 10.08
CA VAL A 28 7.53 -4.13 8.73
C VAL A 28 9.03 -4.40 8.75
N LEU A 29 9.71 -4.00 9.81
CA LEU A 29 11.16 -4.16 9.86
C LEU A 29 11.62 -5.56 10.23
N SER A 30 10.73 -6.36 10.83
CA SER A 30 11.08 -7.69 11.29
C SER A 30 10.42 -8.81 10.50
N SER A 31 9.44 -8.49 9.68
CA SER A 31 8.65 -9.51 8.99
C SER A 31 8.46 -9.13 7.53
N GLU A 32 8.96 -9.98 6.64
CA GLU A 32 8.78 -9.75 5.21
C GLU A 32 7.30 -9.88 4.82
N ASP A 33 6.57 -10.75 5.50
CA ASP A 33 5.14 -10.87 5.25
C ASP A 33 4.43 -9.59 5.62
N ASP A 34 4.82 -8.97 6.74
CA ASP A 34 4.20 -7.70 7.14
C ASP A 34 4.59 -6.56 6.23
N LEU A 35 5.79 -6.61 5.67
CA LEU A 35 6.21 -5.62 4.68
C LEU A 35 5.28 -5.68 3.47
N PHE A 36 4.97 -6.89 3.00
CA PHE A 36 4.05 -7.03 1.89
C PHE A 36 2.64 -6.57 2.27
N ARG A 37 2.18 -6.90 3.48
CA ARG A 37 0.86 -6.46 3.93
C ARG A 37 0.77 -4.95 3.97
N TRP A 38 1.84 -4.28 4.37
CA TRP A 38 1.89 -2.83 4.36
C TRP A 38 1.83 -2.29 2.93
N PHE A 39 2.58 -2.93 2.03
CA PHE A 39 2.55 -2.57 0.62
C PHE A 39 1.13 -2.68 0.06
N LEU A 40 0.44 -3.76 0.38
CA LEU A 40 -0.91 -3.99 -0.10
C LEU A 40 -1.87 -2.91 0.38
N LEU A 41 -1.76 -2.53 1.65
CA LEU A 41 -2.60 -1.46 2.19
C LEU A 41 -2.31 -0.15 1.48
N ALA A 42 -1.03 0.17 1.29
CA ALA A 42 -0.66 1.39 0.58
C ALA A 42 -1.20 1.40 -0.84
N TYR A 43 -1.17 0.23 -1.49
CA TYR A 43 -1.70 0.11 -2.85
C TYR A 43 -3.19 0.45 -2.88
N LEU A 44 -3.95 -0.10 -1.93
CA LEU A 44 -5.39 0.16 -1.88
C LEU A 44 -5.70 1.60 -1.52
N LEU A 45 -4.82 2.25 -0.75
CA LEU A 45 -4.97 3.66 -0.41
C LEU A 45 -4.61 4.58 -1.57
N GLY A 46 -4.05 4.04 -2.64
CA GLY A 46 -3.60 4.85 -3.77
C GLY A 46 -4.71 5.43 -4.62
N LYS A 47 -5.94 4.94 -4.48
CA LYS A 47 -7.08 5.50 -5.17
C LYS A 47 -7.77 6.51 -4.25
N PRO A 48 -8.49 7.52 -4.82
CA PRO A 48 -9.22 8.49 -4.00
C PRO A 48 -10.46 7.84 -3.39
N ILE A 49 -10.23 7.11 -2.31
CA ILE A 49 -11.27 6.39 -1.61
C ILE A 49 -11.05 6.58 -0.12
N GLN A 50 -12.10 6.41 0.66
CA GLN A 50 -11.96 6.59 2.11
C GLN A 50 -11.01 5.55 2.67
N SER A 51 -10.17 5.98 3.60
CA SER A 51 -9.18 5.08 4.17
C SER A 51 -9.81 3.92 4.91
N THR A 52 -11.01 4.12 5.49
CA THR A 52 -11.71 3.02 6.16
C THR A 52 -12.12 1.94 5.17
N VAL A 53 -12.50 2.33 3.96
CA VAL A 53 -12.86 1.35 2.93
C VAL A 53 -11.62 0.58 2.49
N ALA A 54 -10.52 1.28 2.28
CA ALA A 54 -9.27 0.61 1.91
C ALA A 54 -8.83 -0.36 3.00
N ALA A 55 -8.91 0.06 4.26
CA ALA A 55 -8.50 -0.79 5.39
C ALA A 55 -9.41 -2.01 5.52
N ASN A 56 -10.71 -1.83 5.36
CA ASN A 56 -11.65 -2.95 5.47
C ASN A 56 -11.43 -3.97 4.35
N THR A 57 -11.17 -3.48 3.14
CA THR A 57 -10.87 -4.35 2.02
C THR A 57 -9.58 -5.13 2.27
N TRP A 58 -8.55 -4.43 2.76
CA TRP A 58 -7.28 -5.03 3.10
C TRP A 58 -7.44 -6.16 4.12
N LYS A 59 -8.29 -5.95 5.13
CA LYS A 59 -8.52 -6.99 6.14
C LYS A 59 -9.12 -8.25 5.55
N LEU A 60 -9.92 -8.12 4.49
CA LEU A 60 -10.49 -9.28 3.83
C LEU A 60 -9.41 -10.15 3.20
N PHE A 61 -8.38 -9.54 2.61
CA PHE A 61 -7.26 -10.31 2.06
C PHE A 61 -6.60 -11.14 3.15
N ILE A 62 -6.40 -10.54 4.32
CA ILE A 62 -5.73 -11.22 5.42
C ILE A 62 -6.60 -12.33 5.99
N GLU A 63 -7.88 -12.03 6.22
CA GLU A 63 -8.82 -13.01 6.79
C GLU A 63 -8.95 -14.23 5.88
N ARG A 64 -8.88 -14.03 4.59
CA ARG A 64 -9.02 -15.12 3.62
C ARG A 64 -7.71 -15.74 3.25
N LYS A 65 -6.62 -15.27 3.86
CA LYS A 65 -5.29 -15.81 3.64
C LYS A 65 -4.86 -15.76 2.19
N VAL A 66 -5.20 -14.65 1.54
CA VAL A 66 -4.78 -14.37 0.17
C VAL A 66 -3.95 -13.11 0.11
N ASP A 67 -3.21 -12.84 1.17
CA ASP A 67 -2.40 -11.63 1.32
C ASP A 67 -0.94 -11.89 0.96
N THR A 68 -0.72 -12.56 -0.17
CA THR A 68 0.62 -12.78 -0.73
C THR A 68 0.59 -12.44 -2.21
N PRO A 69 1.75 -12.10 -2.79
CA PRO A 69 1.79 -11.81 -4.22
C PRO A 69 1.26 -12.96 -5.08
N TRP A 70 1.63 -14.21 -4.71
CA TRP A 70 1.21 -15.36 -5.50
C TRP A 70 -0.28 -15.61 -5.41
N ALA A 71 -0.84 -15.52 -4.22
CA ALA A 71 -2.28 -15.73 -4.05
C ALA A 71 -3.07 -14.73 -4.86
N ILE A 72 -2.64 -13.47 -4.86
CA ILE A 72 -3.35 -12.43 -5.59
C ILE A 72 -3.17 -12.61 -7.09
N ALA A 73 -1.95 -12.91 -7.53
CA ALA A 73 -1.68 -13.09 -8.96
C ALA A 73 -2.42 -14.29 -9.54
N ASP A 74 -2.56 -15.34 -8.73
CA ASP A 74 -3.10 -16.61 -9.23
C ASP A 74 -4.61 -16.73 -9.11
N MET A 75 -5.27 -15.91 -8.31
CA MET A 75 -6.70 -16.05 -8.16
C MET A 75 -7.43 -15.60 -9.42
N PRO A 76 -8.61 -16.14 -9.69
CA PRO A 76 -9.38 -15.64 -10.82
C PRO A 76 -9.70 -14.16 -10.64
N TYR A 77 -9.66 -13.43 -11.74
CA TYR A 77 -9.94 -12.00 -11.72
C TYR A 77 -11.27 -11.69 -11.04
N ARG A 78 -12.29 -12.48 -11.34
CA ARG A 78 -13.61 -12.27 -10.76
C ARG A 78 -13.62 -12.45 -9.24
N THR A 79 -12.80 -13.35 -8.74
CA THR A 79 -12.66 -13.55 -7.30
C THR A 79 -12.08 -12.30 -6.66
N LEU A 80 -11.06 -11.72 -7.29
CA LEU A 80 -10.43 -10.51 -6.77
C LEU A 80 -11.41 -9.35 -6.78
N VAL A 81 -12.14 -9.18 -7.89
CA VAL A 81 -13.15 -8.14 -7.96
C VAL A 81 -14.18 -8.32 -6.83
N GLY A 82 -14.57 -9.59 -6.56
CA GLY A 82 -15.52 -9.88 -5.49
C GLY A 82 -15.01 -9.47 -4.12
N ILE A 83 -13.73 -9.65 -3.85
CA ILE A 83 -13.14 -9.24 -2.58
C ILE A 83 -13.22 -7.71 -2.44
N LEU A 84 -12.87 -6.99 -3.48
CA LEU A 84 -12.94 -5.54 -3.46
C LEU A 84 -14.37 -5.06 -3.30
N HIS A 85 -15.29 -5.71 -4.01
CA HIS A 85 -16.71 -5.36 -3.91
C HIS A 85 -17.21 -5.56 -2.49
N GLU A 86 -16.82 -6.66 -1.87
CA GLU A 86 -17.26 -6.97 -0.52
C GLU A 86 -16.72 -5.94 0.48
N GLY A 87 -15.55 -5.41 0.23
CA GLY A 87 -14.96 -4.36 1.08
C GLY A 87 -15.52 -2.98 0.80
N LYS A 88 -16.46 -2.86 -0.14
CA LYS A 88 -17.05 -1.60 -0.56
C LYS A 88 -16.12 -0.72 -1.39
N TYR A 89 -15.09 -1.32 -1.95
CA TYR A 89 -14.13 -0.65 -2.83
C TYR A 89 -14.70 -0.65 -4.24
N THR A 90 -15.99 -0.32 -4.35
CA THR A 90 -16.76 -0.63 -5.55
C THR A 90 -16.44 0.27 -6.72
N ARG A 91 -16.15 1.54 -6.44
CA ARG A 91 -15.90 2.49 -7.52
C ARG A 91 -14.73 2.08 -8.40
N TYR A 92 -13.73 1.44 -7.82
CA TYR A 92 -12.50 1.09 -8.53
C TYR A 92 -12.26 -0.41 -8.58
N GLN A 93 -13.29 -1.22 -8.28
CA GLN A 93 -13.06 -2.65 -8.07
C GLN A 93 -12.47 -3.35 -9.29
N GLU A 94 -12.90 -2.99 -10.48
CA GLU A 94 -12.39 -3.66 -11.68
C GLU A 94 -11.01 -3.15 -12.08
N VAL A 95 -10.84 -1.83 -12.07
CA VAL A 95 -9.56 -1.24 -12.43
C VAL A 95 -8.48 -1.64 -11.43
N ALA A 96 -8.80 -1.56 -10.13
CA ALA A 96 -7.81 -1.89 -9.10
C ALA A 96 -7.47 -3.38 -9.11
N SER A 97 -8.45 -4.23 -9.37
CA SER A 97 -8.18 -5.68 -9.43
C SER A 97 -7.23 -6.00 -10.59
N ARG A 98 -7.50 -5.46 -11.76
CA ARG A 98 -6.65 -5.70 -12.92
C ARG A 98 -5.26 -5.16 -12.69
N SER A 99 -5.20 -3.95 -12.17
CA SER A 99 -3.95 -3.29 -11.88
C SER A 99 -3.13 -4.07 -10.85
N LEU A 100 -3.79 -4.52 -9.79
CA LEU A 100 -3.11 -5.24 -8.72
C LEU A 100 -2.54 -6.57 -9.22
N GLN A 101 -3.28 -7.30 -10.05
CA GLN A 101 -2.75 -8.57 -10.59
C GLN A 101 -1.54 -8.33 -11.48
N THR A 102 -1.59 -7.26 -12.29
CA THR A 102 -0.44 -6.92 -13.13
C THR A 102 0.76 -6.57 -12.25
N CYS A 103 0.53 -5.79 -11.20
CA CYS A 103 1.59 -5.40 -10.27
C CYS A 103 2.22 -6.63 -9.61
N MET A 104 1.38 -7.56 -9.16
CA MET A 104 1.89 -8.78 -8.51
C MET A 104 2.71 -9.62 -9.48
N GLY A 105 2.27 -9.69 -10.75
CA GLY A 105 3.04 -10.39 -11.76
C GLY A 105 4.42 -9.80 -11.96
N GLN A 106 4.52 -8.47 -11.95
CA GLN A 106 5.81 -7.80 -12.05
C GLN A 106 6.70 -8.09 -10.85
N LEU A 107 6.10 -8.02 -9.66
CA LEU A 107 6.86 -8.25 -8.44
C LEU A 107 7.42 -9.67 -8.42
N ILE A 108 6.61 -10.63 -8.83
CA ILE A 108 7.04 -12.03 -8.88
C ILE A 108 8.13 -12.22 -9.91
N ARG A 109 7.93 -11.66 -11.11
CA ARG A 109 8.89 -11.85 -12.21
C ARG A 109 10.24 -11.20 -11.91
N ASP A 110 10.22 -9.98 -11.41
CA ASP A 110 11.44 -9.19 -11.31
C ASP A 110 12.11 -9.28 -9.94
N TYR A 111 11.37 -9.64 -8.90
CA TYR A 111 11.89 -9.63 -7.53
C TYR A 111 11.50 -10.88 -6.75
N GLU A 112 11.09 -11.93 -7.45
CA GLU A 112 10.72 -13.21 -6.82
C GLU A 112 9.60 -13.02 -5.78
N GLY A 113 8.74 -12.06 -6.01
CA GLY A 113 7.63 -11.78 -5.10
C GLY A 113 8.04 -11.10 -3.81
N SER A 114 9.26 -10.58 -3.73
CA SER A 114 9.81 -10.09 -2.47
C SER A 114 10.17 -8.61 -2.56
N LEU A 115 9.50 -7.80 -1.75
CA LEU A 115 9.87 -6.39 -1.63
C LEU A 115 11.22 -6.25 -0.95
N MET A 116 11.58 -7.23 -0.11
CA MET A 116 12.87 -7.22 0.55
C MET A 116 14.00 -7.33 -0.47
N ILE A 117 13.81 -8.19 -1.49
CA ILE A 117 14.80 -8.28 -2.58
C ILE A 117 14.90 -6.94 -3.30
N MET A 118 13.76 -6.26 -3.53
CA MET A 118 13.82 -4.95 -4.17
C MET A 118 14.60 -3.96 -3.31
N ILE A 119 14.36 -3.95 -2.00
CA ILE A 119 15.07 -3.06 -1.10
C ILE A 119 16.56 -3.37 -1.10
N GLU A 120 16.91 -4.64 -0.94
CA GLU A 120 18.32 -5.04 -0.82
C GLU A 120 19.10 -4.79 -2.09
N SER A 121 18.45 -4.87 -3.24
CA SER A 121 19.10 -4.64 -4.51
C SER A 121 19.08 -3.18 -4.96
N SER A 122 18.42 -2.31 -4.19
CA SER A 122 18.40 -0.88 -4.51
C SER A 122 19.62 -0.21 -3.89
N TYR A 123 20.25 0.67 -4.66
CA TYR A 123 21.43 1.38 -4.19
C TYR A 123 21.12 2.28 -3.00
N ASP A 124 20.00 3.00 -3.07
CA ASP A 124 19.58 3.92 -2.02
C ASP A 124 18.06 4.06 -2.08
N GLU A 125 17.52 4.92 -1.20
CA GLU A 125 16.09 5.15 -1.14
C GLU A 125 15.54 5.72 -2.44
N ASP A 126 16.32 6.55 -3.11
CA ASP A 126 15.87 7.16 -4.35
C ASP A 126 15.66 6.09 -5.42
N GLU A 127 16.59 5.15 -5.52
CA GLU A 127 16.42 4.06 -6.47
C GLU A 127 15.25 3.15 -6.08
N PHE A 128 15.09 2.90 -4.80
CA PHE A 128 13.95 2.10 -4.33
C PHE A 128 12.63 2.77 -4.71
N SER A 129 12.54 4.08 -4.51
CA SER A 129 11.36 4.83 -4.89
C SER A 129 11.07 4.70 -6.38
N LYS A 130 12.11 4.80 -7.20
CA LYS A 130 11.95 4.68 -8.64
C LYS A 130 11.48 3.30 -9.05
N ARG A 131 12.01 2.27 -8.39
CA ARG A 131 11.61 0.90 -8.69
C ARG A 131 10.18 0.63 -8.27
N LEU A 132 9.77 1.15 -7.12
CA LEU A 132 8.38 1.03 -6.69
C LEU A 132 7.45 1.65 -7.72
N GLN A 133 7.81 2.81 -8.24
CA GLN A 133 6.94 3.52 -9.16
C GLN A 133 6.91 2.92 -10.55
N LYS A 134 7.78 1.97 -10.83
CA LYS A 134 7.70 1.20 -12.06
C LYS A 134 6.71 0.05 -11.96
N LEU A 135 6.29 -0.28 -10.75
CA LEU A 135 5.24 -1.28 -10.59
C LEU A 135 3.91 -0.67 -11.03
N TYR A 136 3.15 -1.47 -11.74
CA TYR A 136 1.90 -0.99 -12.31
C TYR A 136 0.95 -0.55 -11.18
N GLY A 137 0.42 0.64 -11.32
CA GLY A 137 -0.51 1.19 -10.33
C GLY A 137 0.14 1.85 -9.13
N VAL A 138 1.47 1.89 -9.07
CA VAL A 138 2.17 2.54 -7.96
C VAL A 138 2.68 3.89 -8.43
N GLY A 139 2.06 4.96 -7.93
CA GLY A 139 2.49 6.32 -8.21
C GLY A 139 3.28 6.90 -7.05
N PRO A 140 3.61 8.20 -7.14
CA PRO A 140 4.42 8.85 -6.10
C PRO A 140 3.78 8.78 -4.72
N LYS A 141 2.45 8.93 -4.63
CA LYS A 141 1.79 8.93 -3.33
C LYS A 141 1.85 7.55 -2.69
N THR A 142 1.59 6.51 -3.46
CA THR A 142 1.65 5.14 -2.95
C THR A 142 3.07 4.82 -2.52
N ALA A 143 4.06 5.20 -3.33
CA ALA A 143 5.46 4.98 -2.98
C ALA A 143 5.82 5.69 -1.67
N GLU A 144 5.33 6.91 -1.49
CA GLU A 144 5.59 7.65 -0.27
C GLU A 144 5.05 6.93 0.95
N ILE A 145 3.82 6.41 0.85
CA ILE A 145 3.21 5.69 1.96
C ILE A 145 4.03 4.45 2.31
N ILE A 146 4.44 3.70 1.29
CA ILE A 146 5.26 2.51 1.50
C ILE A 146 6.55 2.89 2.20
N MET A 147 7.21 3.95 1.74
CA MET A 147 8.53 4.31 2.21
C MET A 147 8.55 4.93 3.60
N ARG A 148 7.40 5.35 4.10
CA ARG A 148 7.35 5.81 5.50
C ARG A 148 7.81 4.72 6.45
N GLU A 149 7.61 3.46 6.09
CA GLU A 149 7.91 2.35 6.98
C GLU A 149 9.18 1.61 6.59
N THR A 150 9.86 2.04 5.52
CA THR A 150 11.05 1.32 5.07
C THR A 150 12.33 2.13 5.21
N GLU A 151 12.23 3.35 5.71
CA GLU A 151 13.42 4.21 5.85
C GLU A 151 14.52 3.56 6.67
N GLU A 152 14.13 2.82 7.69
CA GLU A 152 15.10 2.22 8.60
C GLU A 152 15.99 1.21 7.90
N TYR A 153 15.48 0.53 6.88
CA TYR A 153 16.31 -0.42 6.12
C TYR A 153 17.51 0.28 5.51
N PHE A 154 17.33 1.49 5.04
CA PHE A 154 18.40 2.24 4.40
C PHE A 154 19.27 2.97 5.43
N ALA A 155 18.69 3.44 6.50
CA ALA A 155 19.43 4.09 7.57
C ALA A 155 20.46 3.13 8.18
N ARG A 156 20.08 1.86 8.32
CA ARG A 156 20.99 0.87 8.92
C ARG A 156 22.23 0.60 8.10
N ARG A 157 22.18 0.93 6.80
CA ARG A 157 23.31 0.67 5.92
C ARG A 157 24.51 1.57 6.18
N VAL A 158 24.24 2.76 6.76
CA VAL A 158 25.32 3.71 6.99
C VAL A 158 25.93 3.55 8.36
N GLU A 159 25.42 2.63 9.14
CA GLU A 159 26.01 2.31 10.42
C GLU A 159 27.09 1.27 10.23
#